data_c2e2ff2f8e32c51c6f5d167c2231c8ed
#
_entry.id   c2e2ff2f8e32c51c6f5d167c2231c8ed
#
_cell.length_a   1.000
_cell.length_b   1.000
_cell.length_c   1.000
_cell.angle_alpha   90.00
_cell.angle_beta   90.00
_cell.angle_gamma   90.00
#
_symmetry.space_group_name_H-M   'P 1'
#
loop_
_entity.id
_entity.type
_entity.pdbx_description
1 polymer ?
#
loop_
_entity_poly.entity_id
_entity_poly.type
_entity_poly.pdbx_seq_one_letter_code
_entity_poly.pdbx_strand_id
1 'polypeptide(L)'
;MSRTLLVITTYNQSEYTKLCFDSLKNIEDDVDVLVIDDCSTDDTVEMCKEYGHEVITKEEGLGLTDSWNRGYYEFKQRWFVNESGQDDNYDYLIIANNDILIPQGAITELKNTFTKWPFSLVVPTSTTNGVGHNREQSIENHYQGMSPSCDDPNYYQEIQDRIIDVKTQIRESNNLYQLDPKRMKMFNGFFFMMNRNIINYEYSDKELFEPKFIMTKNEDEFNWAKLIPKNDFASVCKTSFVYHYKGVTAKGDLRDNAKWKETRFNSG
;
A
#
# COMPACT_ATOMS: atom_id res chain seq x y z
N MET A 1 21.91 2.60 -0.77
CA MET A 1 20.69 1.81 -1.08
C MET A 1 19.53 2.77 -1.08
N SER A 2 18.47 2.50 -1.84
CA SER A 2 17.30 3.38 -1.88
C SER A 2 16.44 3.15 -0.64
N ARG A 3 16.18 4.23 0.15
CA ARG A 3 15.38 4.17 1.38
C ARG A 3 13.89 4.25 1.06
N THR A 4 13.09 3.53 1.82
CA THR A 4 11.64 3.50 1.67
C THR A 4 10.97 3.86 2.99
N LEU A 5 10.02 4.80 2.98
CA LEU A 5 9.09 4.98 4.08
C LEU A 5 7.85 4.11 3.82
N LEU A 6 7.59 3.14 4.69
CA LEU A 6 6.38 2.34 4.70
C LEU A 6 5.41 2.90 5.73
N VAL A 7 4.37 3.55 5.26
CA VAL A 7 3.27 4.03 6.09
C VAL A 7 2.22 2.94 6.19
N ILE A 8 1.95 2.46 7.41
CA ILE A 8 0.88 1.50 7.70
C ILE A 8 -0.24 2.25 8.41
N THR A 9 -1.43 2.22 7.82
CA THR A 9 -2.62 2.86 8.42
C THR A 9 -3.40 1.85 9.24
N THR A 10 -3.73 2.20 10.49
CA THR A 10 -4.41 1.31 11.43
C THR A 10 -5.67 1.94 11.99
N TYR A 11 -6.66 1.10 12.27
CA TYR A 11 -7.79 1.41 13.13
C TYR A 11 -8.26 0.13 13.78
N ASN A 12 -7.94 -0.06 15.06
CA ASN A 12 -8.17 -1.30 15.78
C ASN A 12 -7.56 -2.53 15.06
N GLN A 13 -7.92 -3.74 15.47
CA GLN A 13 -7.45 -4.99 14.83
C GLN A 13 -5.95 -5.24 15.06
N SER A 14 -5.50 -5.10 16.29
CA SER A 14 -4.10 -5.31 16.69
C SER A 14 -3.52 -6.65 16.22
N GLU A 15 -4.32 -7.72 16.22
CA GLU A 15 -3.90 -9.05 15.74
C GLU A 15 -3.45 -9.05 14.28
N TYR A 16 -4.20 -8.38 13.38
CA TYR A 16 -3.81 -8.29 11.97
C TYR A 16 -2.62 -7.37 11.76
N THR A 17 -2.56 -6.26 12.50
CA THR A 17 -1.41 -5.34 12.50
C THR A 17 -0.16 -6.08 12.94
N LYS A 18 -0.25 -6.95 13.96
CA LYS A 18 0.84 -7.82 14.40
C LYS A 18 1.30 -8.77 13.31
N LEU A 19 0.38 -9.45 12.62
CA LEU A 19 0.71 -10.34 11.51
C LEU A 19 1.41 -9.58 10.37
N CYS A 20 0.96 -8.36 10.07
CA CYS A 20 1.62 -7.47 9.11
C CYS A 20 3.07 -7.19 9.53
N PHE A 21 3.33 -6.78 10.76
CA PHE A 21 4.69 -6.51 11.27
C PHE A 21 5.55 -7.77 11.32
N ASP A 22 4.98 -8.93 11.69
CA ASP A 22 5.71 -10.19 11.66
C ASP A 22 6.18 -10.54 10.24
N SER A 23 5.42 -10.20 9.21
CA SER A 23 5.82 -10.39 7.82
C SER A 23 6.98 -9.48 7.38
N LEU A 24 7.18 -8.34 8.06
CA LEU A 24 8.27 -7.41 7.77
C LEU A 24 9.63 -7.85 8.33
N LYS A 25 9.67 -8.78 9.28
CA LYS A 25 10.92 -9.20 9.97
C LYS A 25 11.99 -9.76 9.02
N ASN A 26 11.59 -10.30 7.89
CA ASN A 26 12.50 -10.93 6.92
C ASN A 26 12.70 -10.09 5.65
N ILE A 27 12.27 -8.83 5.65
CA ILE A 27 12.47 -7.96 4.49
C ILE A 27 13.91 -7.47 4.45
N GLU A 28 14.57 -7.66 3.31
CA GLU A 28 15.98 -7.26 3.09
C GLU A 28 16.12 -5.81 2.60
N ASP A 29 14.99 -5.15 2.33
CA ASP A 29 14.96 -3.77 1.87
C ASP A 29 15.22 -2.80 3.03
N ASP A 30 15.82 -1.65 2.72
CA ASP A 30 15.96 -0.52 3.64
C ASP A 30 14.59 0.19 3.77
N VAL A 31 13.83 -0.20 4.79
CA VAL A 31 12.44 0.21 5.02
C VAL A 31 12.26 0.70 6.45
N ASP A 32 11.90 1.97 6.59
CA ASP A 32 11.45 2.53 7.86
C ASP A 32 9.92 2.48 7.92
N VAL A 33 9.38 2.03 9.05
CA VAL A 33 7.93 1.91 9.25
C VAL A 33 7.40 3.08 10.06
N LEU A 34 6.38 3.75 9.53
CA LEU A 34 5.58 4.75 10.21
C LEU A 34 4.13 4.26 10.30
N VAL A 35 3.58 4.24 11.50
CA VAL A 35 2.17 3.90 11.71
C VAL A 35 1.34 5.17 11.84
N ILE A 36 0.28 5.27 11.05
CA ILE A 36 -0.76 6.31 11.21
C ILE A 36 -2.00 5.63 11.81
N ASP A 37 -2.25 5.92 13.06
CA ASP A 37 -3.38 5.37 13.80
C ASP A 37 -4.59 6.29 13.76
N ASP A 38 -5.73 5.76 13.32
CA ASP A 38 -7.00 6.49 13.15
C ASP A 38 -7.86 6.46 14.42
N CYS A 39 -7.26 6.74 15.59
CA CYS A 39 -7.92 6.70 16.91
C CYS A 39 -8.36 5.30 17.33
N SER A 40 -7.48 4.32 17.30
CA SER A 40 -7.75 2.99 17.84
C SER A 40 -8.12 3.03 19.31
N THR A 41 -9.01 2.14 19.72
CA THR A 41 -9.52 2.00 21.10
C THR A 41 -9.14 0.67 21.75
N ASP A 42 -8.50 -0.21 20.99
CA ASP A 42 -7.89 -1.45 21.46
C ASP A 42 -6.39 -1.24 21.74
N ASP A 43 -5.64 -2.32 21.91
CA ASP A 43 -4.20 -2.31 22.19
C ASP A 43 -3.30 -2.08 20.96
N THR A 44 -3.88 -1.66 19.82
CA THR A 44 -3.13 -1.48 18.56
C THR A 44 -1.94 -0.53 18.72
N VAL A 45 -2.15 0.62 19.36
CA VAL A 45 -1.10 1.66 19.50
C VAL A 45 0.04 1.16 20.39
N GLU A 46 -0.29 0.54 21.52
CA GLU A 46 0.70 -0.04 22.45
C GLU A 46 1.50 -1.13 21.76
N MET A 47 0.84 -2.03 21.05
CA MET A 47 1.47 -3.11 20.31
C MET A 47 2.42 -2.57 19.22
N CYS A 48 2.03 -1.54 18.47
CA CYS A 48 2.89 -0.92 17.46
C CYS A 48 4.18 -0.35 18.06
N LYS A 49 4.09 0.28 19.25
CA LYS A 49 5.26 0.80 19.98
C LYS A 49 6.15 -0.31 20.51
N GLU A 50 5.58 -1.43 20.95
CA GLU A 50 6.34 -2.62 21.39
C GLU A 50 7.18 -3.23 20.26
N TYR A 51 6.69 -3.13 19.01
CA TYR A 51 7.48 -3.51 17.82
C TYR A 51 8.58 -2.49 17.46
N GLY A 52 8.68 -1.38 18.19
CA GLY A 52 9.68 -0.33 17.96
C GLY A 52 9.34 0.62 16.81
N HIS A 53 8.10 0.61 16.32
CA HIS A 53 7.68 1.49 15.24
C HIS A 53 7.28 2.88 15.75
N GLU A 54 7.54 3.89 14.93
CA GLU A 54 7.01 5.23 15.15
C GLU A 54 5.49 5.24 14.92
N VAL A 55 4.73 5.82 15.84
CA VAL A 55 3.26 5.87 15.78
C VAL A 55 2.78 7.30 15.90
N ILE A 56 1.96 7.73 14.95
CA ILE A 56 1.22 8.98 15.00
C ILE A 56 -0.25 8.63 15.16
N THR A 57 -0.81 8.86 16.35
CA THR A 57 -2.24 8.74 16.60
C THR A 57 -2.90 10.07 16.27
N LYS A 58 -3.94 10.04 15.44
CA LYS A 58 -4.69 11.24 15.08
C LYS A 58 -5.56 11.72 16.25
N GLU A 59 -5.87 13.00 16.27
CA GLU A 59 -6.77 13.59 17.30
C GLU A 59 -8.23 13.18 17.09
N GLU A 60 -8.61 12.95 15.82
CA GLU A 60 -9.95 12.50 15.44
C GLU A 60 -9.86 11.35 14.41
N GLY A 61 -10.77 10.38 14.53
CA GLY A 61 -10.92 9.29 13.56
C GLY A 61 -11.63 9.79 12.31
N LEU A 62 -10.86 10.23 11.32
CA LEU A 62 -11.33 10.79 10.06
C LEU A 62 -11.29 9.77 8.90
N GLY A 63 -10.86 8.55 9.18
CA GLY A 63 -10.90 7.43 8.24
C GLY A 63 -9.65 7.26 7.40
N LEU A 64 -9.73 6.27 6.50
CA LEU A 64 -8.60 5.75 5.75
C LEU A 64 -7.94 6.78 4.84
N THR A 65 -8.75 7.53 4.07
CA THR A 65 -8.25 8.54 3.12
C THR A 65 -7.45 9.64 3.82
N ASP A 66 -7.93 10.07 4.99
CA ASP A 66 -7.23 11.07 5.80
C ASP A 66 -5.91 10.50 6.37
N SER A 67 -5.93 9.24 6.81
CA SER A 67 -4.71 8.54 7.27
C SER A 67 -3.67 8.40 6.16
N TRP A 68 -4.08 8.14 4.91
CA TRP A 68 -3.18 8.14 3.75
C TRP A 68 -2.61 9.53 3.46
N ASN A 69 -3.44 10.58 3.50
CA ASN A 69 -2.99 11.96 3.35
C ASN A 69 -2.00 12.36 4.46
N ARG A 70 -2.26 11.93 5.70
CA ARG A 70 -1.31 12.14 6.80
C ARG A 70 0.02 11.46 6.55
N GLY A 71 0.02 10.20 6.10
CA GLY A 71 1.25 9.48 5.73
C GLY A 71 2.03 10.17 4.61
N TYR A 72 1.34 10.67 3.59
CA TYR A 72 1.95 11.44 2.51
C TYR A 72 2.52 12.79 3.02
N TYR A 73 1.82 13.47 3.91
CA TYR A 73 2.32 14.68 4.55
C TYR A 73 3.62 14.43 5.32
N GLU A 74 3.68 13.38 6.13
CA GLU A 74 4.87 13.00 6.89
C GLU A 74 6.05 12.67 5.97
N PHE A 75 5.81 12.00 4.85
CA PHE A 75 6.84 11.76 3.83
C PHE A 75 7.38 13.07 3.26
N LYS A 76 6.51 14.04 2.92
CA LYS A 76 6.93 15.37 2.43
C LYS A 76 7.75 16.11 3.47
N GLN A 77 7.31 16.12 4.74
CA GLN A 77 8.02 16.83 5.81
C GLN A 77 9.43 16.28 6.01
N ARG A 78 9.59 14.96 6.00
CA ARG A 78 10.89 14.29 6.15
C ARG A 78 11.83 14.60 4.98
N TRP A 79 11.29 14.94 3.82
CA TRP A 79 12.09 15.33 2.65
C TRP A 79 12.54 16.80 2.71
N PHE A 80 11.70 17.70 3.25
CA PHE A 80 12.00 19.14 3.30
C PHE A 80 12.84 19.57 4.51
N VAL A 81 12.81 18.84 5.62
CA VAL A 81 13.36 19.28 6.92
C VAL A 81 14.88 19.12 7.03
N ASN A 82 15.55 18.50 6.08
CA ASN A 82 17.00 18.28 6.19
C ASN A 82 17.88 19.45 5.77
N GLU A 83 17.70 20.63 6.42
CA GLU A 83 18.71 21.70 6.41
C GLU A 83 20.01 21.30 7.17
N SER A 84 19.99 20.20 7.92
CA SER A 84 21.15 19.71 8.70
C SER A 84 22.18 18.93 7.90
N GLY A 85 21.97 18.70 6.60
CA GLY A 85 22.91 17.99 5.73
C GLY A 85 23.01 16.48 5.97
N GLN A 86 22.15 15.90 6.78
CA GLN A 86 21.98 14.45 6.84
C GLN A 86 21.00 14.01 5.76
N ASP A 87 21.40 13.02 4.99
CA ASP A 87 20.63 12.50 3.83
C ASP A 87 19.56 11.50 4.34
N ASP A 88 18.57 12.02 5.09
CA ASP A 88 17.43 11.21 5.58
C ASP A 88 16.30 11.12 4.54
N ASN A 89 16.59 11.43 3.30
CA ASN A 89 15.63 11.44 2.22
C ASN A 89 15.21 10.03 1.82
N TYR A 90 13.91 9.80 1.78
CA TYR A 90 13.33 8.59 1.21
C TYR A 90 13.20 8.71 -0.31
N ASP A 91 13.57 7.66 -1.02
CA ASP A 91 13.38 7.55 -2.46
C ASP A 91 11.97 7.10 -2.82
N TYR A 92 11.34 6.36 -1.91
CA TYR A 92 10.03 5.76 -2.10
C TYR A 92 9.14 5.94 -0.88
N LEU A 93 7.85 6.12 -1.16
CA LEU A 93 6.76 6.04 -0.19
C LEU A 93 5.89 4.83 -0.52
N ILE A 94 5.66 3.98 0.47
CA ILE A 94 4.60 2.96 0.42
C ILE A 94 3.52 3.39 1.40
N ILE A 95 2.27 3.33 0.96
CA ILE A 95 1.10 3.44 1.84
C ILE A 95 0.35 2.11 1.79
N ALA A 96 0.06 1.56 2.96
CA ALA A 96 -0.49 0.23 3.10
C ALA A 96 -1.53 0.16 4.23
N ASN A 97 -2.49 -0.76 4.07
CA ASN A 97 -3.39 -1.16 5.15
C ASN A 97 -2.65 -2.07 6.15
N ASN A 98 -3.23 -2.25 7.33
CA ASN A 98 -2.68 -3.14 8.36
C ASN A 98 -3.07 -4.62 8.20
N ASP A 99 -4.04 -4.95 7.36
CA ASP A 99 -4.55 -6.30 7.11
C ASP A 99 -3.89 -6.97 5.89
N ILE A 100 -2.57 -6.89 5.83
CA ILE A 100 -1.74 -7.43 4.73
C ILE A 100 -0.58 -8.28 5.26
N LEU A 101 -0.02 -9.13 4.38
CA LEU A 101 1.27 -9.79 4.58
C LEU A 101 2.18 -9.47 3.39
N ILE A 102 3.40 -9.05 3.69
CA ILE A 102 4.39 -8.64 2.68
C ILE A 102 5.47 -9.70 2.58
N PRO A 103 5.51 -10.50 1.51
CA PRO A 103 6.57 -11.50 1.30
C PRO A 103 7.94 -10.85 1.08
N GLN A 104 9.00 -11.58 1.43
CA GLN A 104 10.36 -11.22 1.06
C GLN A 104 10.49 -11.05 -0.46
N GLY A 105 11.16 -9.99 -0.90
CA GLY A 105 11.34 -9.68 -2.32
C GLY A 105 10.19 -8.89 -2.96
N ALA A 106 9.02 -8.77 -2.31
CA ALA A 106 7.89 -8.03 -2.91
C ALA A 106 8.21 -6.55 -3.13
N ILE A 107 8.80 -5.88 -2.14
CA ILE A 107 9.19 -4.46 -2.23
C ILE A 107 10.31 -4.27 -3.25
N THR A 108 11.30 -5.17 -3.27
CA THR A 108 12.39 -5.15 -4.26
C THR A 108 11.84 -5.21 -5.69
N GLU A 109 10.83 -6.02 -5.97
CA GLU A 109 10.22 -6.10 -7.29
C GLU A 109 9.47 -4.82 -7.69
N LEU A 110 8.82 -4.16 -6.73
CA LEU A 110 8.21 -2.84 -6.96
C LEU A 110 9.26 -1.78 -7.28
N LYS A 111 10.36 -1.71 -6.52
CA LYS A 111 11.50 -0.81 -6.80
C LYS A 111 12.09 -1.05 -8.19
N ASN A 112 12.27 -2.31 -8.57
CA ASN A 112 12.76 -2.71 -9.89
C ASN A 112 11.85 -2.22 -11.04
N THR A 113 10.55 -2.06 -10.77
CA THR A 113 9.61 -1.52 -11.76
C THR A 113 9.88 -0.04 -12.02
N PHE A 114 10.10 0.76 -10.98
CA PHE A 114 10.44 2.18 -11.14
C PHE A 114 11.77 2.43 -11.87
N THR A 115 12.74 1.55 -11.73
CA THR A 115 14.03 1.70 -12.43
C THR A 115 13.92 1.49 -13.93
N LYS A 116 12.89 0.81 -14.40
CA LYS A 116 12.71 0.45 -15.82
C LYS A 116 11.64 1.28 -16.52
N TRP A 117 10.69 1.80 -15.75
CA TRP A 117 9.48 2.42 -16.29
C TRP A 117 9.18 3.74 -15.57
N PRO A 118 8.83 4.81 -16.29
CA PRO A 118 8.56 6.12 -15.71
C PRO A 118 7.14 6.18 -15.13
N PHE A 119 6.83 5.32 -14.15
CA PHE A 119 5.55 5.35 -13.44
C PHE A 119 5.65 6.19 -12.18
N SER A 120 4.56 6.87 -11.81
CA SER A 120 4.46 7.58 -10.54
C SER A 120 3.97 6.67 -9.41
N LEU A 121 3.18 5.65 -9.74
CA LEU A 121 2.60 4.71 -8.78
C LEU A 121 2.63 3.29 -9.32
N VAL A 122 3.05 2.37 -8.46
CA VAL A 122 3.07 0.93 -8.72
C VAL A 122 2.40 0.18 -7.58
N VAL A 123 1.59 -0.81 -7.91
CA VAL A 123 0.92 -1.69 -6.95
C VAL A 123 1.32 -3.15 -7.17
N PRO A 124 1.33 -3.98 -6.13
CA PRO A 124 1.55 -5.42 -6.26
C PRO A 124 0.31 -6.13 -6.80
N THR A 125 0.48 -7.38 -7.19
CA THR A 125 -0.63 -8.34 -7.32
C THR A 125 -1.08 -8.83 -5.94
N SER A 126 -2.30 -9.36 -5.87
CA SER A 126 -2.85 -10.03 -4.68
C SER A 126 -3.78 -11.18 -5.09
N THR A 127 -4.39 -11.84 -4.12
CA THR A 127 -5.44 -12.83 -4.39
C THR A 127 -6.67 -12.16 -5.02
N THR A 128 -7.48 -12.89 -5.77
CA THR A 128 -8.72 -12.37 -6.37
C THR A 128 -9.64 -11.74 -5.32
N ASN A 129 -9.77 -12.37 -4.17
CA ASN A 129 -10.57 -11.83 -3.07
C ASN A 129 -9.95 -10.58 -2.45
N GLY A 130 -8.62 -10.47 -2.45
CA GLY A 130 -7.88 -9.32 -1.95
C GLY A 130 -7.99 -8.07 -2.81
N VAL A 131 -8.29 -8.21 -4.09
CA VAL A 131 -8.30 -7.10 -5.06
C VAL A 131 -9.71 -6.58 -5.42
N GLY A 132 -10.76 -7.15 -4.85
CA GLY A 132 -12.13 -6.67 -5.05
C GLY A 132 -12.57 -6.69 -6.52
N HIS A 133 -12.90 -5.50 -7.05
CA HIS A 133 -13.35 -5.36 -8.42
C HIS A 133 -12.22 -5.17 -9.45
N ASN A 134 -11.01 -4.88 -8.99
CA ASN A 134 -9.88 -4.67 -9.88
C ASN A 134 -9.16 -5.97 -10.21
N ARG A 135 -9.63 -6.64 -11.26
CA ARG A 135 -9.07 -7.90 -11.72
C ARG A 135 -7.60 -7.80 -12.18
N GLU A 136 -7.15 -6.62 -12.58
CA GLU A 136 -5.76 -6.43 -13.04
C GLU A 136 -4.74 -6.63 -11.92
N GLN A 137 -5.13 -6.45 -10.67
CA GLN A 137 -4.28 -6.77 -9.51
C GLN A 137 -4.37 -8.24 -9.08
N SER A 138 -5.25 -9.06 -9.68
CA SER A 138 -5.31 -10.48 -9.35
C SER A 138 -4.13 -11.22 -9.93
N ILE A 139 -3.44 -11.99 -9.08
CA ILE A 139 -2.34 -12.87 -9.49
C ILE A 139 -2.77 -13.86 -10.56
N GLU A 140 -4.00 -14.35 -10.50
CA GLU A 140 -4.57 -15.33 -11.45
C GLU A 140 -4.62 -14.80 -12.88
N ASN A 141 -4.76 -13.48 -13.07
CA ASN A 141 -4.76 -12.87 -14.39
C ASN A 141 -3.39 -12.85 -15.06
N HIS A 142 -2.33 -13.04 -14.29
CA HIS A 142 -0.96 -13.00 -14.79
C HIS A 142 -0.29 -14.37 -14.81
N TYR A 143 -0.66 -15.25 -13.89
CA TYR A 143 -0.05 -16.56 -13.70
C TYR A 143 -1.11 -17.65 -13.53
N GLN A 144 -1.22 -18.49 -14.53
CA GLN A 144 -2.19 -19.60 -14.53
C GLN A 144 -1.87 -20.59 -13.41
N GLY A 145 -2.89 -20.98 -12.64
CA GLY A 145 -2.74 -21.94 -11.54
C GLY A 145 -2.17 -21.36 -10.24
N MET A 146 -1.93 -20.05 -10.18
CA MET A 146 -1.60 -19.35 -8.95
C MET A 146 -2.88 -18.72 -8.37
N SER A 147 -3.65 -19.50 -7.65
CA SER A 147 -4.85 -19.04 -6.96
C SER A 147 -4.74 -19.44 -5.49
N PRO A 148 -3.99 -18.66 -4.68
CA PRO A 148 -4.04 -18.89 -3.25
C PRO A 148 -5.43 -18.53 -2.76
N SER A 149 -6.04 -19.44 -2.02
CA SER A 149 -7.23 -19.10 -1.25
C SER A 149 -6.90 -17.91 -0.35
N CYS A 150 -7.78 -16.91 -0.29
CA CYS A 150 -7.65 -15.83 0.68
C CYS A 150 -7.81 -16.33 2.13
N ASP A 151 -8.19 -17.59 2.29
CA ASP A 151 -8.40 -18.23 3.58
C ASP A 151 -7.13 -18.93 4.10
N ASP A 152 -6.06 -18.97 3.28
CA ASP A 152 -4.79 -19.58 3.69
C ASP A 152 -3.60 -18.65 3.52
N PRO A 153 -3.33 -17.82 4.54
CA PRO A 153 -2.20 -16.89 4.54
C PRO A 153 -0.83 -17.59 4.64
N ASN A 154 -0.77 -18.89 4.89
CA ASN A 154 0.49 -19.60 5.08
C ASN A 154 1.33 -19.72 3.80
N TYR A 155 0.70 -19.55 2.63
CA TYR A 155 1.35 -19.70 1.33
C TYR A 155 1.80 -18.38 0.70
N TYR A 156 1.70 -17.24 1.39
CA TYR A 156 2.01 -15.95 0.77
C TYR A 156 3.48 -15.83 0.30
N GLN A 157 4.43 -16.38 1.05
CA GLN A 157 5.82 -16.41 0.65
C GLN A 157 6.07 -17.38 -0.50
N GLU A 158 5.51 -18.59 -0.43
CA GLU A 158 5.63 -19.58 -1.50
C GLU A 158 5.13 -19.05 -2.85
N ILE A 159 4.07 -18.23 -2.83
CA ILE A 159 3.57 -17.59 -4.05
C ILE A 159 4.57 -16.61 -4.61
N GLN A 160 5.15 -15.75 -3.75
CA GLN A 160 6.19 -14.82 -4.19
C GLN A 160 7.41 -15.55 -4.76
N ASP A 161 7.86 -16.62 -4.12
CA ASP A 161 8.99 -17.43 -4.58
C ASP A 161 8.68 -18.06 -5.95
N ARG A 162 7.49 -18.62 -6.15
CA ARG A 162 7.06 -19.16 -7.45
C ARG A 162 6.98 -18.08 -8.54
N ILE A 163 6.56 -16.87 -8.21
CA ILE A 163 6.58 -15.73 -9.15
C ILE A 163 8.01 -15.42 -9.58
N ILE A 164 8.95 -15.42 -8.64
CA ILE A 164 10.37 -15.16 -8.92
C ILE A 164 10.96 -16.26 -9.81
N ASP A 165 10.62 -17.51 -9.56
CA ASP A 165 11.02 -18.63 -10.42
C ASP A 165 10.50 -18.48 -11.84
N VAL A 166 9.21 -18.18 -12.02
CA VAL A 166 8.60 -17.92 -13.33
C VAL A 166 9.26 -16.71 -14.02
N LYS A 167 9.54 -15.65 -13.29
CA LYS A 167 10.28 -14.49 -13.80
C LYS A 167 11.66 -14.88 -14.32
N THR A 168 12.36 -15.76 -13.61
CA THR A 168 13.67 -16.24 -14.04
C THR A 168 13.56 -17.05 -15.34
N GLN A 169 12.61 -17.95 -15.44
CA GLN A 169 12.34 -18.73 -16.66
C GLN A 169 11.98 -17.81 -17.85
N ILE A 170 11.16 -16.76 -17.63
CA ILE A 170 10.84 -15.79 -18.67
C ILE A 170 12.09 -15.05 -19.15
N ARG A 171 12.99 -14.67 -18.24
CA ARG A 171 14.27 -14.03 -18.60
C ARG A 171 15.16 -14.95 -19.42
N GLU A 172 15.26 -16.21 -19.03
CA GLU A 172 16.04 -17.22 -19.76
C GLU A 172 15.48 -17.50 -21.16
N SER A 173 14.16 -17.45 -21.31
CA SER A 173 13.49 -17.60 -22.60
C SER A 173 13.59 -16.36 -23.51
N ASN A 174 14.16 -15.27 -23.02
CA ASN A 174 14.21 -13.95 -23.69
C ASN A 174 12.84 -13.35 -24.06
N ASN A 175 11.76 -13.82 -23.45
CA ASN A 175 10.40 -13.31 -23.68
C ASN A 175 10.03 -12.25 -22.62
N LEU A 176 10.83 -11.18 -22.54
CA LEU A 176 10.75 -10.16 -21.50
C LEU A 176 9.44 -9.36 -21.49
N TYR A 177 8.69 -9.34 -22.61
CA TYR A 177 7.38 -8.66 -22.67
C TYR A 177 6.38 -9.20 -21.67
N GLN A 178 6.50 -10.45 -21.25
CA GLN A 178 5.63 -11.05 -20.23
C GLN A 178 5.84 -10.41 -18.85
N LEU A 179 7.00 -9.81 -18.61
CA LEU A 179 7.33 -9.10 -17.36
C LEU A 179 6.86 -7.64 -17.36
N ASP A 180 6.42 -7.11 -18.51
CA ASP A 180 5.99 -5.71 -18.58
C ASP A 180 4.84 -5.46 -17.61
N PRO A 181 4.93 -4.39 -16.81
CA PRO A 181 3.89 -4.04 -15.86
C PRO A 181 2.60 -3.69 -16.59
N LYS A 182 1.48 -4.05 -16.00
CA LYS A 182 0.17 -3.78 -16.56
C LYS A 182 -0.29 -2.37 -16.17
N ARG A 183 -0.54 -1.51 -17.14
CA ARG A 183 -1.13 -0.18 -16.91
C ARG A 183 -2.57 -0.28 -16.46
N MET A 184 -2.94 0.55 -15.48
CA MET A 184 -4.28 0.57 -14.89
C MET A 184 -4.81 2.00 -14.83
N LYS A 185 -6.14 2.12 -14.94
CA LYS A 185 -6.86 3.37 -14.67
C LYS A 185 -7.28 3.51 -13.20
N MET A 186 -7.41 2.40 -12.53
CA MET A 186 -7.86 2.27 -11.14
C MET A 186 -7.06 1.17 -10.46
N PHE A 187 -6.85 1.29 -9.16
CA PHE A 187 -6.18 0.26 -8.35
C PHE A 187 -6.90 0.11 -7.00
N ASN A 188 -6.69 -1.01 -6.33
CA ASN A 188 -7.12 -1.16 -4.94
C ASN A 188 -6.05 -0.62 -4.01
N GLY A 189 -6.43 0.30 -3.14
CA GLY A 189 -5.56 1.07 -2.28
C GLY A 189 -5.02 0.33 -1.05
N PHE A 190 -5.12 -1.01 -0.97
CA PHE A 190 -4.60 -1.74 0.19
C PHE A 190 -3.08 -1.68 0.33
N PHE A 191 -2.37 -1.47 -0.78
CA PHE A 191 -0.92 -1.32 -0.85
C PHE A 191 -0.54 -0.62 -2.16
N PHE A 192 0.17 0.48 -2.08
CA PHE A 192 0.70 1.16 -3.25
C PHE A 192 2.00 1.87 -2.95
N MET A 193 2.90 1.86 -3.93
CA MET A 193 4.22 2.45 -3.85
C MET A 193 4.36 3.60 -4.83
N MET A 194 4.94 4.69 -4.38
CA MET A 194 5.23 5.89 -5.16
C MET A 194 6.72 6.22 -5.07
N ASN A 195 7.28 6.77 -6.12
CA ASN A 195 8.62 7.33 -6.07
C ASN A 195 8.58 8.80 -5.63
N ARG A 196 9.71 9.32 -5.13
CA ARG A 196 9.80 10.71 -4.64
C ARG A 196 9.49 11.78 -5.69
N ASN A 197 9.56 11.45 -6.99
CA ASN A 197 9.26 12.41 -8.06
C ASN A 197 7.80 12.88 -8.02
N ILE A 198 6.90 12.14 -7.37
CA ILE A 198 5.52 12.56 -7.17
C ILE A 198 5.42 13.89 -6.40
N ILE A 199 6.41 14.21 -5.56
CA ILE A 199 6.46 15.47 -4.80
C ILE A 199 6.79 16.66 -5.71
N ASN A 200 7.57 16.43 -6.77
CA ASN A 200 8.03 17.48 -7.69
C ASN A 200 6.98 17.88 -8.72
N TYR A 201 5.88 17.12 -8.84
CA TYR A 201 4.74 17.52 -9.66
C TYR A 201 3.87 18.54 -8.90
N GLU A 202 2.91 19.18 -9.57
CA GLU A 202 1.97 20.21 -9.08
C GLU A 202 1.23 19.86 -7.75
N TYR A 203 1.59 18.76 -7.10
CA TYR A 203 0.99 18.22 -5.89
C TYR A 203 1.73 18.58 -4.61
N SER A 204 2.79 19.37 -4.67
CA SER A 204 3.58 19.73 -3.48
C SER A 204 2.73 20.34 -2.36
N ASP A 205 1.69 21.10 -2.73
CA ASP A 205 0.81 21.82 -1.81
C ASP A 205 -0.57 21.17 -1.64
N LYS A 206 -0.83 20.04 -2.32
CA LYS A 206 -2.14 19.37 -2.30
C LYS A 206 -2.07 18.09 -1.50
N GLU A 207 -3.22 17.69 -0.99
CA GLU A 207 -3.42 16.36 -0.45
C GLU A 207 -3.42 15.32 -1.58
N LEU A 208 -2.92 14.13 -1.28
CA LEU A 208 -2.87 13.04 -2.23
C LEU A 208 -4.28 12.59 -2.66
N PHE A 209 -5.23 12.62 -1.71
CA PHE A 209 -6.63 12.27 -1.91
C PHE A 209 -7.54 13.40 -1.43
N GLU A 210 -8.69 13.60 -2.06
CA GLU A 210 -9.64 14.63 -1.64
C GLU A 210 -10.21 14.29 -0.24
N PRO A 211 -10.07 15.20 0.76
CA PRO A 211 -10.43 14.91 2.16
C PRO A 211 -11.93 14.74 2.40
N LYS A 212 -12.78 15.21 1.49
CA LYS A 212 -14.24 15.04 1.60
C LYS A 212 -14.71 13.59 1.50
N PHE A 213 -13.86 12.69 1.04
CA PHE A 213 -14.15 11.28 0.90
C PHE A 213 -13.71 10.51 2.14
N ILE A 214 -14.42 10.76 3.24
CA ILE A 214 -14.22 10.04 4.48
C ILE A 214 -14.75 8.61 4.27
N MET A 215 -13.84 7.64 4.14
CA MET A 215 -14.09 6.20 4.24
C MET A 215 -15.09 5.61 3.23
N THR A 216 -15.02 6.00 2.00
CA THR A 216 -15.90 5.41 1.00
C THR A 216 -15.21 4.25 0.30
N LYS A 217 -15.93 3.17 0.14
CA LYS A 217 -15.51 2.05 -0.71
C LYS A 217 -15.38 2.57 -2.15
N ASN A 218 -14.19 2.51 -2.74
CA ASN A 218 -13.85 2.80 -4.14
C ASN A 218 -13.53 4.25 -4.50
N GLU A 219 -13.50 5.21 -3.58
CA GLU A 219 -13.24 6.61 -3.95
C GLU A 219 -11.76 6.95 -4.04
N ASP A 220 -10.94 6.24 -3.27
CA ASP A 220 -9.50 6.21 -3.40
C ASP A 220 -9.06 5.90 -4.85
N GLU A 221 -9.70 4.93 -5.48
CA GLU A 221 -9.43 4.48 -6.84
C GLU A 221 -9.82 5.51 -7.89
N PHE A 222 -10.96 6.21 -7.70
CA PHE A 222 -11.43 7.25 -8.62
C PHE A 222 -10.65 8.55 -8.50
N ASN A 223 -10.25 8.92 -7.29
CA ASN A 223 -9.58 10.20 -7.05
C ASN A 223 -8.14 10.18 -7.57
N TRP A 224 -7.46 9.06 -7.46
CA TRP A 224 -6.14 8.90 -8.06
C TRP A 224 -6.17 9.12 -9.57
N ALA A 225 -7.18 8.63 -10.27
CA ALA A 225 -7.33 8.82 -11.71
C ALA A 225 -7.45 10.29 -12.13
N LYS A 226 -7.87 11.17 -11.21
CA LYS A 226 -7.90 12.63 -11.42
C LYS A 226 -6.58 13.30 -11.08
N LEU A 227 -5.78 12.71 -10.19
CA LEU A 227 -4.51 13.25 -9.71
C LEU A 227 -3.35 12.88 -10.63
N ILE A 228 -3.43 11.76 -11.33
CA ILE A 228 -2.37 11.35 -12.26
C ILE A 228 -2.36 12.32 -13.45
N PRO A 229 -1.21 12.93 -13.79
CA PRO A 229 -1.06 13.69 -15.02
C PRO A 229 -1.55 12.87 -16.21
N LYS A 230 -2.13 13.52 -17.23
CA LYS A 230 -2.76 12.85 -18.39
C LYS A 230 -1.89 11.80 -19.10
N ASN A 231 -0.59 11.82 -18.85
CA ASN A 231 0.41 10.93 -19.47
C ASN A 231 1.04 9.95 -18.47
N ASP A 232 0.62 9.98 -17.20
CA ASP A 232 1.13 9.08 -16.17
C ASP A 232 0.07 8.03 -15.80
N PHE A 233 0.49 6.90 -15.24
CA PHE A 233 -0.39 5.77 -14.98
C PHE A 233 0.00 5.05 -13.70
N ALA A 234 -0.99 4.55 -12.98
CA ALA A 234 -0.78 3.46 -12.06
C ALA A 234 -0.43 2.18 -12.83
N SER A 235 0.42 1.37 -12.27
CA SER A 235 0.81 0.11 -12.89
C SER A 235 0.85 -1.05 -11.91
N VAL A 236 0.44 -2.24 -12.37
CA VAL A 236 0.62 -3.48 -11.60
C VAL A 236 2.00 -4.05 -11.89
N CYS A 237 2.79 -4.24 -10.85
CA CYS A 237 3.99 -5.07 -10.88
C CYS A 237 3.58 -6.54 -10.79
N LYS A 238 3.67 -7.26 -11.91
CA LYS A 238 3.27 -8.68 -11.97
C LYS A 238 4.17 -9.59 -11.12
N THR A 239 5.39 -9.17 -10.87
CA THR A 239 6.40 -9.96 -10.14
C THR A 239 6.44 -9.66 -8.64
N SER A 240 5.54 -8.79 -8.15
CA SER A 240 5.35 -8.51 -6.74
C SER A 240 3.97 -8.99 -6.30
N PHE A 241 3.93 -9.70 -5.19
CA PHE A 241 2.70 -10.19 -4.56
C PHE A 241 2.62 -9.70 -3.12
N VAL A 242 1.45 -9.22 -2.70
CA VAL A 242 1.14 -8.89 -1.31
C VAL A 242 -0.20 -9.55 -0.97
N TYR A 243 -0.21 -10.34 0.10
CA TYR A 243 -1.44 -10.97 0.57
C TYR A 243 -2.31 -9.93 1.29
N HIS A 244 -3.61 -9.90 1.01
CA HIS A 244 -4.55 -8.97 1.63
C HIS A 244 -5.75 -9.74 2.20
N TYR A 245 -5.93 -9.70 3.51
CA TYR A 245 -7.05 -10.35 4.22
C TYR A 245 -8.41 -9.80 3.81
N LYS A 246 -8.44 -8.57 3.33
CA LYS A 246 -9.59 -7.83 2.82
C LYS A 246 -10.73 -7.62 3.80
N GLY A 247 -10.88 -6.37 4.17
CA GLY A 247 -12.07 -5.87 4.86
C GLY A 247 -12.18 -6.33 6.30
N VAL A 248 -11.09 -6.66 6.94
CA VAL A 248 -11.05 -7.01 8.36
C VAL A 248 -11.55 -5.82 9.18
N THR A 249 -10.99 -4.65 8.97
CA THR A 249 -11.41 -3.41 9.62
C THR A 249 -12.87 -3.05 9.31
N ALA A 250 -13.32 -3.28 8.07
CA ALA A 250 -14.68 -2.97 7.63
C ALA A 250 -15.74 -3.97 8.14
N LYS A 251 -15.33 -5.15 8.61
CA LYS A 251 -16.21 -6.16 9.20
C LYS A 251 -16.34 -6.02 10.71
N GLY A 252 -15.44 -5.28 11.36
CA GLY A 252 -15.48 -4.97 12.78
C GLY A 252 -16.54 -3.91 13.13
N ASP A 253 -16.48 -3.37 14.34
CA ASP A 253 -17.45 -2.45 14.97
C ASP A 253 -17.76 -1.15 14.21
N LEU A 254 -17.08 -0.88 13.09
CA LEU A 254 -17.35 0.28 12.25
C LEU A 254 -18.79 0.37 11.76
N ARG A 255 -19.51 -0.75 11.65
CA ARG A 255 -20.92 -0.77 11.21
C ARG A 255 -21.87 -0.15 12.23
N ASP A 256 -21.49 -0.12 13.49
CA ASP A 256 -22.32 0.35 14.60
C ASP A 256 -21.96 1.76 15.07
N ASN A 257 -20.90 2.37 14.55
CA ASN A 257 -20.54 3.72 14.92
C ASN A 257 -21.53 4.73 14.31
N ALA A 258 -22.30 5.42 15.17
CA ALA A 258 -23.33 6.37 14.75
C ALA A 258 -22.75 7.55 13.93
N LYS A 259 -21.54 7.99 14.25
CA LYS A 259 -20.80 9.05 13.54
C LYS A 259 -20.55 8.70 12.07
N TRP A 260 -20.36 7.41 11.77
CA TRP A 260 -20.24 6.85 10.43
C TRP A 260 -21.52 6.90 9.62
N LYS A 261 -22.65 6.67 10.29
CA LYS A 261 -23.97 6.72 9.64
C LYS A 261 -24.35 8.16 9.28
N GLU A 262 -24.00 9.14 10.13
CA GLU A 262 -24.31 10.56 9.90
C GLU A 262 -23.50 11.17 8.73
N THR A 263 -22.21 10.87 8.61
CA THR A 263 -21.38 11.39 7.50
C THR A 263 -21.78 10.82 6.15
N ARG A 264 -22.32 9.61 6.11
CA ARG A 264 -22.75 8.93 4.87
C ARG A 264 -24.03 9.49 4.27
N PHE A 265 -24.89 10.12 5.07
CA PHE A 265 -26.20 10.62 4.65
C PHE A 265 -26.24 12.14 4.46
N ASN A 266 -25.24 12.87 4.93
CA ASN A 266 -25.18 14.34 4.81
C ASN A 266 -24.32 14.82 3.63
N SER A 267 -23.76 13.95 2.83
CA SER A 267 -22.96 14.25 1.63
C SER A 267 -23.70 14.00 0.32
N GLY A 268 -25.04 14.03 0.35
CA GLY A 268 -25.91 13.98 -0.82
C GLY A 268 -26.16 15.34 -1.44
#